data_d69c6a6e7c62b63a06b4d77a487c812a
#
_entry.id   d69c6a6e7c62b63a06b4d77a487c812a
#
_cell.length_a   1.000
_cell.length_b   1.000
_cell.length_c   1.000
_cell.angle_alpha   90.00
_cell.angle_beta   90.00
_cell.angle_gamma   90.00
#
_symmetry.space_group_name_H-M   'P 1'
#
loop_
_entity.id
_entity.type
_entity.pdbx_description
1 polymer ?
#
loop_
_entity_poly.entity_id
_entity_poly.type
_entity_poly.pdbx_seq_one_letter_code
_entity_poly.pdbx_strand_id
1 'polypeptide(L)'
;MRMYRLFIAACLILTFSNIGFTQQPKARRGGQEQNTKGKGRGGGGQAMGSAKKMNLDPIANGNCVMGMPTDHSITASIVLEKGTEAYVEYSTKSGEYKQRTSSFVAGAESPMEILINNLSSNSQYFYRLKYKLPNSTAFIATNESWFSTQKKSGTSFSFGVQGDSHPEREGKMFHPMLYKQTLDSVAAYKPDFYFMMGDDFNIDRFLSNPSLNKSAIKGSYQLQRKYLGNMGANPPLFLVNGNHEQSAKYLLDGTDTNVAVIAGNARKKYFPLPAPDAFYSGDKDTVEHVGLLKDYYAFEWGNALFVVLDPYWHSDVAVDNQPGSQEKQGKKDQWKITIGDAQYNWLKTTLEKSKAKFKFVFAHHVMGTGRGGVERAPFFEWGGKSPNGAQQFGQYRPGWALPIHQLMVKNKVTIFFQGHDHIYAQQSLDGVIYQSVPNPADDTHTAFNKEAYTSGKILPNSGFLHVSVGQKEVKVEYVRSYFKQENLAQETTERHVYTVK
;
A
#
# COMPACT_ATOMS: atom_id res chain seq x y z
N MET A 1 56.27 -36.12 -38.82
CA MET A 1 55.63 -37.45 -38.71
C MET A 1 54.25 -37.26 -38.22
N ARG A 2 53.31 -37.22 -39.14
CA ARG A 2 52.21 -38.18 -39.43
C ARG A 2 51.54 -38.66 -38.08
N MET A 3 50.22 -38.42 -37.81
CA MET A 3 49.15 -39.11 -38.54
C MET A 3 47.76 -38.37 -38.28
N TYR A 4 47.04 -38.19 -39.40
CA TYR A 4 45.60 -37.89 -39.46
C TYR A 4 44.75 -39.08 -38.97
N ARG A 5 43.62 -38.82 -38.26
CA ARG A 5 42.48 -39.72 -38.36
C ARG A 5 41.20 -38.89 -38.48
N LEU A 6 40.58 -39.05 -39.63
CA LEU A 6 39.20 -38.76 -39.99
C LEU A 6 38.25 -39.61 -39.11
N PHE A 7 37.15 -39.05 -38.68
CA PHE A 7 35.93 -39.81 -38.41
C PHE A 7 34.70 -39.10 -39.00
N ILE A 8 33.93 -39.93 -39.68
CA ILE A 8 32.85 -39.71 -40.62
C ILE A 8 31.59 -39.24 -39.90
N ALA A 9 30.89 -38.25 -40.51
CA ALA A 9 29.57 -37.82 -40.20
C ALA A 9 28.52 -38.85 -40.64
N ALA A 10 27.59 -39.20 -39.77
CA ALA A 10 26.35 -39.89 -40.12
C ALA A 10 25.18 -38.94 -39.95
N CYS A 11 24.61 -38.50 -41.10
CA CYS A 11 23.33 -37.81 -41.16
C CYS A 11 22.17 -38.78 -40.87
N LEU A 12 21.42 -38.52 -39.85
CA LEU A 12 20.08 -39.11 -39.71
C LEU A 12 19.04 -38.05 -40.10
N ILE A 13 18.38 -38.29 -41.21
CA ILE A 13 17.23 -37.56 -41.72
C ILE A 13 15.99 -38.09 -40.97
N LEU A 14 15.34 -37.28 -40.15
CA LEU A 14 14.01 -37.53 -39.61
C LEU A 14 12.99 -36.68 -40.35
N THR A 15 12.17 -37.36 -41.13
CA THR A 15 11.02 -36.79 -41.87
C THR A 15 9.92 -36.43 -40.87
N PHE A 16 9.52 -35.15 -40.82
CA PHE A 16 8.32 -34.70 -40.17
C PHE A 16 7.12 -34.78 -41.10
N SER A 17 6.17 -35.61 -40.77
CA SER A 17 4.85 -35.68 -41.41
C SER A 17 3.98 -34.49 -40.96
N ASN A 18 3.57 -33.68 -41.92
CA ASN A 18 2.57 -32.62 -41.76
C ASN A 18 1.18 -33.22 -41.46
N ILE A 19 0.62 -32.89 -40.33
CA ILE A 19 -0.82 -33.05 -40.05
C ILE A 19 -1.49 -31.69 -40.25
N GLY A 20 -2.15 -31.54 -41.36
CA GLY A 20 -2.97 -30.37 -41.67
C GLY A 20 -4.26 -30.34 -40.84
N PHE A 21 -4.50 -29.22 -40.18
CA PHE A 21 -5.82 -28.90 -39.65
C PHE A 21 -6.60 -28.08 -40.66
N THR A 22 -7.66 -28.69 -41.22
CA THR A 22 -8.64 -28.06 -42.10
C THR A 22 -9.55 -27.13 -41.29
N GLN A 23 -9.63 -25.89 -41.74
CA GLN A 23 -10.66 -24.94 -41.33
C GLN A 23 -12.01 -25.35 -41.93
N GLN A 24 -13.07 -25.41 -41.12
CA GLN A 24 -14.43 -25.45 -41.56
C GLN A 24 -15.09 -24.07 -41.55
N PRO A 25 -16.00 -23.76 -42.51
CA PRO A 25 -16.52 -22.42 -42.70
C PRO A 25 -17.73 -22.11 -41.79
N LYS A 26 -17.83 -20.83 -41.43
CA LYS A 26 -18.97 -20.25 -40.72
C LYS A 26 -20.26 -20.35 -41.54
N ALA A 27 -21.26 -21.00 -41.00
CA ALA A 27 -22.66 -20.90 -41.48
C ALA A 27 -23.37 -19.74 -40.73
N ARG A 28 -23.80 -18.74 -41.50
CA ARG A 28 -24.82 -17.77 -41.11
C ARG A 28 -26.19 -18.47 -41.11
N ARG A 29 -26.93 -18.36 -40.01
CA ARG A 29 -28.41 -18.45 -40.04
C ARG A 29 -28.99 -17.40 -39.12
N GLY A 30 -29.76 -16.51 -39.72
CA GLY A 30 -30.70 -15.65 -39.05
C GLY A 30 -31.98 -16.44 -38.68
N GLY A 31 -32.73 -15.95 -37.72
CA GLY A 31 -34.02 -16.50 -37.36
C GLY A 31 -34.49 -15.99 -36.02
N GLN A 32 -35.30 -14.93 -36.12
CA GLN A 32 -36.56 -14.70 -35.43
C GLN A 32 -36.66 -14.79 -33.90
N GLU A 33 -37.04 -13.66 -33.34
CA GLU A 33 -37.69 -13.50 -32.06
C GLU A 33 -38.88 -14.44 -31.87
N GLN A 34 -38.92 -15.15 -30.78
CA GLN A 34 -40.17 -15.64 -30.19
C GLN A 34 -40.20 -15.33 -28.69
N ASN A 35 -41.16 -14.51 -28.40
CA ASN A 35 -41.62 -14.08 -27.09
C ASN A 35 -42.37 -15.26 -26.42
N THR A 36 -41.82 -15.87 -25.38
CA THR A 36 -42.54 -16.79 -24.51
C THR A 36 -42.47 -16.36 -23.07
N LYS A 37 -43.58 -15.87 -22.57
CA LYS A 37 -43.87 -15.70 -21.15
C LYS A 37 -43.78 -17.08 -20.44
N GLY A 38 -42.75 -17.28 -19.64
CA GLY A 38 -42.62 -18.42 -18.72
C GLY A 38 -42.88 -17.98 -17.29
N LYS A 39 -43.90 -18.55 -16.69
CA LYS A 39 -44.38 -18.37 -15.31
C LYS A 39 -43.27 -18.67 -14.28
N GLY A 40 -43.22 -17.83 -13.27
CA GLY A 40 -42.32 -17.97 -12.13
C GLY A 40 -42.49 -19.26 -11.34
N ARG A 41 -41.36 -19.78 -10.88
CA ARG A 41 -41.27 -20.63 -9.70
C ARG A 41 -40.51 -19.85 -8.64
N GLY A 42 -41.22 -19.52 -7.59
CA GLY A 42 -40.65 -18.92 -6.40
C GLY A 42 -39.68 -19.90 -5.74
N GLY A 43 -38.40 -19.56 -5.74
CA GLY A 43 -37.42 -20.10 -4.83
C GLY A 43 -37.21 -19.04 -3.74
N GLY A 44 -37.63 -19.37 -2.52
CA GLY A 44 -37.46 -18.50 -1.35
C GLY A 44 -35.97 -18.33 -1.04
N GLY A 45 -35.38 -17.29 -1.59
CA GLY A 45 -34.16 -16.72 -1.06
C GLY A 45 -34.54 -15.97 0.20
N GLN A 46 -34.17 -16.48 1.36
CA GLN A 46 -34.17 -15.68 2.58
C GLN A 46 -33.32 -14.44 2.29
N ALA A 47 -33.98 -13.27 2.27
CA ALA A 47 -33.31 -12.01 2.27
C ALA A 47 -32.38 -11.99 3.50
N MET A 48 -31.06 -12.11 3.27
CA MET A 48 -30.07 -11.76 4.27
C MET A 48 -30.43 -10.36 4.74
N GLY A 49 -30.65 -10.25 6.05
CA GLY A 49 -31.08 -9.02 6.67
C GLY A 49 -30.22 -7.86 6.20
N SER A 50 -30.90 -6.79 5.78
CA SER A 50 -30.25 -5.53 5.40
C SER A 50 -29.14 -5.24 6.38
N ALA A 51 -27.89 -5.32 5.92
CA ALA A 51 -26.75 -4.89 6.72
C ALA A 51 -27.11 -3.48 7.23
N LYS A 52 -27.28 -3.33 8.53
CA LYS A 52 -27.43 -2.00 9.15
C LYS A 52 -26.32 -1.17 8.54
N LYS A 53 -26.66 -0.20 7.69
CA LYS A 53 -25.71 0.79 7.20
C LYS A 53 -24.96 1.24 8.43
N MET A 54 -23.66 0.93 8.49
CA MET A 54 -22.82 1.41 9.57
C MET A 54 -22.92 2.91 9.49
N ASN A 55 -23.61 3.51 10.44
CA ASN A 55 -23.59 4.94 10.61
C ASN A 55 -22.18 5.26 11.11
N LEU A 56 -21.22 5.27 10.17
CA LEU A 56 -19.95 5.92 10.38
C LEU A 56 -20.33 7.37 10.49
N ASP A 57 -20.53 7.80 11.73
CA ASP A 57 -20.78 9.19 12.01
C ASP A 57 -19.81 10.00 11.16
N PRO A 58 -20.30 10.94 10.39
CA PRO A 58 -19.42 11.75 9.57
C PRO A 58 -18.35 12.33 10.48
N ILE A 59 -17.19 12.60 9.95
CA ILE A 59 -16.02 13.30 10.51
C ILE A 59 -16.32 14.22 11.75
N ALA A 60 -17.57 14.33 12.15
CA ALA A 60 -18.18 15.13 13.17
C ALA A 60 -17.56 15.04 14.55
N ASN A 61 -16.97 13.94 14.89
CA ASN A 61 -16.60 13.64 16.29
C ASN A 61 -15.09 13.64 16.53
N GLY A 62 -14.36 14.56 15.86
CA GLY A 62 -12.94 14.76 16.13
C GLY A 62 -12.08 13.68 15.50
N ASN A 63 -12.17 13.53 14.19
CA ASN A 63 -11.30 12.64 13.42
C ASN A 63 -9.86 13.11 13.50
N CYS A 64 -9.01 12.34 14.18
CA CYS A 64 -7.60 12.60 14.37
C CYS A 64 -6.79 11.44 13.79
N VAL A 65 -5.90 11.75 12.85
CA VAL A 65 -4.93 10.81 12.27
C VAL A 65 -3.54 11.28 12.65
N MET A 66 -2.75 10.41 13.26
CA MET A 66 -1.35 10.67 13.59
C MET A 66 -0.43 10.24 12.45
N GLY A 67 0.66 10.97 12.24
CA GLY A 67 1.72 10.61 11.29
C GLY A 67 3.01 11.32 11.60
N MET A 68 4.06 11.01 10.84
CA MET A 68 5.38 11.60 10.97
C MET A 68 5.95 11.53 12.41
N PRO A 69 5.92 10.38 13.09
CA PRO A 69 6.56 10.27 14.41
C PRO A 69 8.07 10.36 14.28
N THR A 70 8.70 11.14 15.16
CA THR A 70 10.15 11.25 15.27
C THR A 70 10.62 10.87 16.68
N ASP A 71 11.86 11.13 17.01
CA ASP A 71 12.38 10.96 18.37
C ASP A 71 11.87 12.03 19.37
N HIS A 72 11.32 13.15 18.87
CA HIS A 72 10.90 14.28 19.69
C HIS A 72 9.59 14.96 19.26
N SER A 73 8.93 14.45 18.22
CA SER A 73 7.70 15.05 17.69
C SER A 73 6.77 14.05 17.02
N ILE A 74 5.51 14.47 16.82
CA ILE A 74 4.53 13.79 15.99
C ILE A 74 3.55 14.82 15.42
N THR A 75 2.98 14.56 14.25
CA THR A 75 1.97 15.42 13.64
C THR A 75 0.58 14.79 13.79
N ALA A 76 -0.35 15.55 14.35
CA ALA A 76 -1.77 15.23 14.39
C ALA A 76 -2.49 15.95 13.25
N SER A 77 -3.09 15.22 12.31
CA SER A 77 -3.98 15.76 11.29
C SER A 77 -5.42 15.61 11.78
N ILE A 78 -6.10 16.73 12.00
CA ILE A 78 -7.40 16.79 12.67
C ILE A 78 -8.44 17.37 11.74
N VAL A 79 -9.58 16.68 11.61
CA VAL A 79 -10.76 17.17 10.89
C VAL A 79 -11.92 17.28 11.86
N LEU A 80 -12.60 18.42 11.84
CA LEU A 80 -13.84 18.65 12.56
C LEU A 80 -14.94 18.98 11.54
N GLU A 81 -16.16 18.51 11.77
CA GLU A 81 -17.28 18.76 10.84
C GLU A 81 -17.64 20.25 10.76
N LYS A 82 -17.50 20.96 11.85
CA LYS A 82 -17.72 22.40 11.94
C LYS A 82 -16.54 23.07 12.59
N GLY A 83 -16.17 24.24 12.08
CA GLY A 83 -15.06 25.04 12.61
C GLY A 83 -15.28 25.36 14.09
N THR A 84 -14.56 24.65 14.96
CA THR A 84 -14.64 24.82 16.41
C THR A 84 -13.25 24.89 17.02
N GLU A 85 -13.18 25.45 18.20
CA GLU A 85 -11.94 25.47 18.96
C GLU A 85 -11.60 24.07 19.46
N ALA A 86 -10.33 23.67 19.27
CA ALA A 86 -9.83 22.37 19.70
C ALA A 86 -8.38 22.46 20.19
N TYR A 87 -7.93 21.45 20.91
CA TYR A 87 -6.54 21.22 21.29
C TYR A 87 -6.31 19.74 21.59
N VAL A 88 -5.08 19.28 21.49
CA VAL A 88 -4.66 17.93 21.90
C VAL A 88 -4.05 18.02 23.29
N GLU A 89 -4.52 17.21 24.21
CA GLU A 89 -3.88 17.02 25.52
C GLU A 89 -3.22 15.65 25.59
N TYR A 90 -2.06 15.56 26.22
CA TYR A 90 -1.25 14.34 26.20
C TYR A 90 -0.39 14.20 27.45
N SER A 91 0.09 12.97 27.70
CA SER A 91 1.00 12.62 28.78
C SER A 91 1.63 11.25 28.53
N THR A 92 2.69 10.93 29.26
CA THR A 92 3.28 9.58 29.30
C THR A 92 2.50 8.61 30.20
N LYS A 93 1.48 9.08 30.91
CA LYS A 93 0.64 8.25 31.80
C LYS A 93 -0.82 8.32 31.39
N SER A 94 -1.42 7.15 31.18
CA SER A 94 -2.83 7.01 30.81
C SER A 94 -3.74 7.68 31.86
N GLY A 95 -4.74 8.40 31.37
CA GLY A 95 -5.71 9.12 32.21
C GLY A 95 -5.22 10.42 32.84
N GLU A 96 -3.92 10.72 32.77
CA GLU A 96 -3.32 11.95 33.31
C GLU A 96 -2.78 12.83 32.16
N TYR A 97 -3.44 13.95 31.86
CA TYR A 97 -3.06 14.84 30.76
C TYR A 97 -2.43 16.10 31.30
N LYS A 98 -1.10 16.13 31.42
CA LYS A 98 -0.33 17.25 32.00
C LYS A 98 0.14 18.27 30.97
N GLN A 99 0.09 17.89 29.68
CA GLN A 99 0.56 18.72 28.58
C GLN A 99 -0.56 18.91 27.56
N ARG A 100 -0.54 20.03 26.85
CA ARG A 100 -1.49 20.30 25.76
C ARG A 100 -0.85 21.19 24.69
N THR A 101 -1.37 21.10 23.50
CA THR A 101 -1.08 22.04 22.42
C THR A 101 -1.75 23.39 22.69
N SER A 102 -1.34 24.42 21.98
CA SER A 102 -2.16 25.63 21.86
C SER A 102 -3.53 25.28 21.29
N SER A 103 -4.56 26.05 21.65
CA SER A 103 -5.87 25.94 21.01
C SER A 103 -5.78 26.43 19.57
N PHE A 104 -6.57 25.80 18.70
CA PHE A 104 -6.71 26.16 17.28
C PHE A 104 -8.19 26.09 16.88
N VAL A 105 -8.53 26.74 15.78
CA VAL A 105 -9.87 26.61 15.18
C VAL A 105 -9.72 25.80 13.90
N ALA A 106 -10.22 24.58 13.91
CA ALA A 106 -10.25 23.74 12.71
C ALA A 106 -11.40 24.19 11.82
N GLY A 107 -11.10 24.36 10.52
CA GLY A 107 -12.13 24.64 9.52
C GLY A 107 -13.05 23.43 9.33
N ALA A 108 -14.31 23.69 8.95
CA ALA A 108 -15.24 22.63 8.61
C ALA A 108 -14.66 21.78 7.46
N GLU A 109 -14.60 20.46 7.65
CA GLU A 109 -14.18 19.46 6.65
C GLU A 109 -12.77 19.67 6.04
N SER A 110 -11.95 20.55 6.60
CA SER A 110 -10.57 20.77 6.14
C SER A 110 -9.61 20.31 7.23
N PRO A 111 -8.70 19.37 6.92
CA PRO A 111 -7.68 18.92 7.87
C PRO A 111 -6.78 20.08 8.32
N MET A 112 -6.46 20.09 9.60
CA MET A 112 -5.44 20.94 10.19
C MET A 112 -4.34 20.07 10.77
N GLU A 113 -3.10 20.32 10.39
CA GLU A 113 -1.94 19.64 10.96
C GLU A 113 -1.44 20.40 12.18
N ILE A 114 -1.31 19.70 13.29
CA ILE A 114 -0.79 20.21 14.54
C ILE A 114 0.47 19.43 14.91
N LEU A 115 1.58 20.11 14.95
CA LEU A 115 2.85 19.53 15.41
C LEU A 115 2.85 19.47 16.94
N ILE A 116 3.00 18.29 17.50
CA ILE A 116 3.28 18.04 18.91
C ILE A 116 4.76 17.79 19.04
N ASN A 117 5.49 18.69 19.65
CA ASN A 117 6.95 18.67 19.76
C ASN A 117 7.42 18.62 21.22
N ASN A 118 8.74 18.66 21.42
CA ASN A 118 9.40 18.57 22.73
C ASN A 118 9.05 17.28 23.48
N LEU A 119 8.81 16.20 22.73
CA LEU A 119 8.57 14.88 23.28
C LEU A 119 9.91 14.20 23.66
N SER A 120 9.85 13.30 24.63
CA SER A 120 10.99 12.45 24.98
C SER A 120 11.08 11.28 24.00
N SER A 121 12.30 10.96 23.55
CA SER A 121 12.52 9.76 22.71
C SER A 121 12.25 8.47 23.48
N ASN A 122 12.01 7.37 22.75
CA ASN A 122 11.77 6.03 23.31
C ASN A 122 10.64 5.99 24.34
N SER A 123 9.61 6.79 24.12
CA SER A 123 8.50 6.98 25.06
C SER A 123 7.16 6.68 24.41
N GLN A 124 6.21 6.18 25.20
CA GLN A 124 4.80 6.09 24.82
C GLN A 124 4.06 7.27 25.44
N TYR A 125 3.21 7.88 24.65
CA TYR A 125 2.31 8.94 25.05
C TYR A 125 0.86 8.52 24.86
N PHE A 126 0.02 8.92 25.79
CA PHE A 126 -1.43 8.83 25.72
C PHE A 126 -1.98 10.20 25.41
N TYR A 127 -2.96 10.29 24.54
CA TYR A 127 -3.52 11.56 24.11
C TYR A 127 -5.03 11.46 23.89
N ARG A 128 -5.70 12.62 23.86
CA ARG A 128 -7.06 12.79 23.39
C ARG A 128 -7.23 14.17 22.78
N LEU A 129 -8.14 14.28 21.82
CA LEU A 129 -8.56 15.55 21.26
C LEU A 129 -9.66 16.14 22.14
N LYS A 130 -9.49 17.39 22.52
CA LYS A 130 -10.51 18.22 23.17
C LYS A 130 -11.06 19.20 22.14
N TYR A 131 -12.38 19.29 21.99
CA TYR A 131 -13.01 20.18 21.02
C TYR A 131 -14.37 20.66 21.52
N LYS A 132 -14.83 21.82 21.04
CA LYS A 132 -16.15 22.34 21.32
C LYS A 132 -17.16 21.86 20.29
N LEU A 133 -18.39 21.60 20.71
CA LEU A 133 -19.48 21.46 19.76
C LEU A 133 -19.93 22.87 19.29
N PRO A 134 -20.56 22.98 18.11
CA PRO A 134 -21.15 24.24 17.67
C PRO A 134 -22.08 24.83 18.75
N ASN A 135 -21.92 26.12 19.01
CA ASN A 135 -22.71 26.86 20.02
C ASN A 135 -22.50 26.39 21.49
N SER A 136 -21.44 25.62 21.77
CA SER A 136 -21.08 25.22 23.14
C SER A 136 -19.81 25.96 23.59
N THR A 137 -19.76 26.33 24.85
CA THR A 137 -18.56 26.82 25.53
C THR A 137 -17.75 25.70 26.17
N ALA A 138 -18.38 24.54 26.41
CA ALA A 138 -17.74 23.38 27.04
C ALA A 138 -16.96 22.54 26.05
N PHE A 139 -15.75 22.10 26.43
CA PHE A 139 -14.97 21.12 25.69
C PHE A 139 -15.42 19.70 26.01
N ILE A 140 -15.62 18.90 24.98
CA ILE A 140 -15.76 17.44 25.08
C ILE A 140 -14.45 16.79 24.64
N ALA A 141 -14.27 15.49 24.93
CA ALA A 141 -13.07 14.76 24.62
C ALA A 141 -13.39 13.53 23.76
N THR A 142 -12.47 13.19 22.83
CA THR A 142 -12.43 11.85 22.23
C THR A 142 -12.01 10.81 23.27
N ASN A 143 -12.16 9.54 22.92
CA ASN A 143 -11.52 8.47 23.65
C ASN A 143 -10.00 8.68 23.70
N GLU A 144 -9.36 8.11 24.73
CA GLU A 144 -7.91 8.06 24.82
C GLU A 144 -7.33 7.17 23.73
N SER A 145 -6.25 7.64 23.13
CA SER A 145 -5.43 6.90 22.18
C SER A 145 -3.95 7.04 22.57
N TRP A 146 -3.05 6.43 21.82
CA TRP A 146 -1.61 6.48 22.10
C TRP A 146 -0.79 6.69 20.84
N PHE A 147 0.45 7.10 21.03
CA PHE A 147 1.52 7.02 20.05
C PHE A 147 2.85 6.75 20.74
N SER A 148 3.85 6.32 19.97
CA SER A 148 5.22 6.19 20.44
C SER A 148 6.12 7.16 19.68
N THR A 149 7.14 7.68 20.36
CA THR A 149 8.31 8.32 19.74
C THR A 149 9.34 7.26 19.34
N GLN A 150 10.26 7.61 18.45
CA GLN A 150 11.29 6.70 17.94
C GLN A 150 11.92 5.87 19.07
N LYS A 151 11.92 4.56 18.89
CA LYS A 151 12.60 3.63 19.78
C LYS A 151 14.11 3.71 19.59
N LYS A 152 14.85 3.65 20.68
CA LYS A 152 16.32 3.56 20.64
C LYS A 152 16.78 2.19 20.12
N SER A 153 17.95 2.17 19.52
CA SER A 153 18.58 0.89 19.12
C SER A 153 18.65 -0.09 20.30
N GLY A 154 18.31 -1.34 20.06
CA GLY A 154 18.23 -2.38 21.09
C GLY A 154 16.88 -2.48 21.81
N THR A 155 15.95 -1.54 21.59
CA THR A 155 14.58 -1.62 22.10
C THR A 155 13.70 -2.37 21.11
N SER A 156 12.93 -3.35 21.60
CA SER A 156 11.93 -4.04 20.76
C SER A 156 10.75 -3.12 20.49
N PHE A 157 10.16 -3.29 19.30
CA PHE A 157 8.98 -2.56 18.86
C PHE A 157 8.16 -3.40 17.89
N SER A 158 6.99 -2.92 17.49
CA SER A 158 6.19 -3.57 16.47
C SER A 158 5.56 -2.57 15.53
N PHE A 159 5.25 -3.01 14.32
CA PHE A 159 4.47 -2.27 13.34
C PHE A 159 3.46 -3.17 12.65
N GLY A 160 2.41 -2.57 12.12
CA GLY A 160 1.44 -3.27 11.30
C GLY A 160 1.55 -2.89 9.83
N VAL A 161 1.07 -3.78 8.94
CA VAL A 161 1.02 -3.53 7.49
C VAL A 161 -0.30 -4.07 6.95
N GLN A 162 -1.06 -3.23 6.24
CA GLN A 162 -2.21 -3.65 5.44
C GLN A 162 -1.94 -3.51 3.95
N GLY A 163 -2.54 -4.38 3.14
CA GLY A 163 -2.63 -4.21 1.69
C GLY A 163 -3.78 -3.29 1.28
N ASP A 164 -4.11 -3.36 0.04
CA ASP A 164 -5.10 -2.61 -0.71
C ASP A 164 -6.49 -2.69 -0.06
N SER A 165 -6.98 -1.60 0.52
CA SER A 165 -8.29 -1.63 1.22
C SER A 165 -9.48 -1.44 0.29
N HIS A 166 -9.37 -0.62 -0.74
CA HIS A 166 -10.40 -0.37 -1.75
C HIS A 166 -11.81 -0.07 -1.18
N PRO A 167 -11.98 0.93 -0.31
CA PRO A 167 -13.29 1.19 0.31
C PRO A 167 -14.40 1.57 -0.68
N GLU A 168 -14.06 1.96 -1.90
CA GLU A 168 -15.00 2.24 -2.99
C GLU A 168 -15.59 0.98 -3.63
N ARG A 169 -15.05 -0.21 -3.32
CA ARG A 169 -15.48 -1.51 -3.86
C ARG A 169 -16.38 -2.28 -2.89
N GLU A 170 -17.20 -1.54 -2.11
CA GLU A 170 -18.17 -2.13 -1.20
C GLU A 170 -19.09 -3.14 -1.91
N GLY A 171 -19.25 -4.33 -1.31
CA GLY A 171 -20.02 -5.44 -1.85
C GLY A 171 -19.31 -6.27 -2.94
N LYS A 172 -18.02 -6.00 -3.20
CA LYS A 172 -17.19 -6.80 -4.11
C LYS A 172 -15.97 -7.38 -3.38
N MET A 173 -15.04 -6.53 -2.97
CA MET A 173 -13.82 -6.89 -2.26
C MET A 173 -13.57 -5.98 -1.05
N PHE A 174 -14.61 -5.36 -0.56
CA PHE A 174 -14.59 -4.52 0.61
C PHE A 174 -15.90 -4.66 1.39
N HIS A 175 -15.77 -5.04 2.66
CA HIS A 175 -16.88 -5.07 3.60
C HIS A 175 -16.57 -4.13 4.78
N PRO A 176 -17.38 -3.06 4.99
CA PRO A 176 -17.11 -2.04 6.00
C PRO A 176 -16.90 -2.58 7.41
N MET A 177 -17.73 -3.56 7.82
CA MET A 177 -17.64 -4.14 9.16
C MET A 177 -16.42 -5.04 9.32
N LEU A 178 -15.99 -5.74 8.25
CA LEU A 178 -14.77 -6.54 8.29
C LEU A 178 -13.54 -5.64 8.37
N TYR A 179 -13.54 -4.53 7.61
CA TYR A 179 -12.47 -3.54 7.71
C TYR A 179 -12.38 -2.96 9.12
N LYS A 180 -13.52 -2.56 9.69
CA LYS A 180 -13.56 -2.11 11.08
C LYS A 180 -12.99 -3.15 12.05
N GLN A 181 -13.37 -4.41 11.91
CA GLN A 181 -12.85 -5.50 12.74
C GLN A 181 -11.34 -5.68 12.58
N THR A 182 -10.81 -5.55 11.36
CA THR A 182 -9.36 -5.56 11.10
C THR A 182 -8.66 -4.43 11.84
N LEU A 183 -9.20 -3.22 11.71
CA LEU A 183 -8.64 -2.03 12.35
C LEU A 183 -8.74 -2.08 13.89
N ASP A 184 -9.84 -2.62 14.44
CA ASP A 184 -9.96 -2.88 15.88
C ASP A 184 -8.90 -3.89 16.36
N SER A 185 -8.61 -4.90 15.52
CA SER A 185 -7.54 -5.87 15.81
C SER A 185 -6.16 -5.20 15.77
N VAL A 186 -5.89 -4.32 14.80
CA VAL A 186 -4.66 -3.51 14.78
C VAL A 186 -4.52 -2.70 16.07
N ALA A 187 -5.59 -2.04 16.52
CA ALA A 187 -5.62 -1.30 17.77
C ALA A 187 -5.29 -2.18 18.99
N ALA A 188 -5.80 -3.41 19.01
CA ALA A 188 -5.56 -4.36 20.11
C ALA A 188 -4.09 -4.85 20.17
N TYR A 189 -3.42 -4.97 19.02
CA TYR A 189 -1.99 -5.31 18.93
C TYR A 189 -1.06 -4.16 19.32
N LYS A 190 -1.56 -2.92 19.34
CA LYS A 190 -0.84 -1.70 19.75
C LYS A 190 0.52 -1.51 19.04
N PRO A 191 0.58 -1.57 17.70
CA PRO A 191 1.84 -1.32 17.01
C PRO A 191 2.31 0.12 17.20
N ASP A 192 3.62 0.35 17.13
CA ASP A 192 4.19 1.70 17.23
C ASP A 192 3.80 2.58 16.02
N PHE A 193 3.56 1.98 14.85
CA PHE A 193 3.03 2.63 13.64
C PHE A 193 2.42 1.61 12.66
N TYR A 194 1.76 2.11 11.61
CA TYR A 194 1.01 1.29 10.66
C TYR A 194 1.24 1.73 9.23
N PHE A 195 1.64 0.78 8.36
CA PHE A 195 1.78 1.00 6.93
C PHE A 195 0.52 0.64 6.17
N MET A 196 0.15 1.50 5.21
CA MET A 196 -0.85 1.26 4.19
C MET A 196 -0.15 1.15 2.85
N MET A 197 -0.33 0.01 2.16
CA MET A 197 0.49 -0.35 1.00
C MET A 197 0.03 0.26 -0.32
N GLY A 198 -0.92 1.20 -0.29
CA GLY A 198 -1.50 1.82 -1.48
C GLY A 198 -2.80 1.16 -1.93
N ASP A 199 -3.42 1.74 -2.97
CA ASP A 199 -4.75 1.41 -3.45
C ASP A 199 -5.84 1.56 -2.36
N ASP A 200 -5.62 2.54 -1.50
CA ASP A 200 -6.54 2.95 -0.46
C ASP A 200 -7.48 4.10 -0.90
N PHE A 201 -7.16 4.73 -2.06
CA PHE A 201 -7.88 5.89 -2.60
C PHE A 201 -8.09 5.71 -4.10
N ASN A 202 -9.26 5.28 -4.53
CA ASN A 202 -9.53 5.07 -5.95
C ASN A 202 -9.87 6.40 -6.66
N ILE A 203 -8.98 6.82 -7.52
CA ILE A 203 -9.08 8.03 -8.34
C ILE A 203 -9.33 7.71 -9.82
N ASP A 204 -9.21 6.45 -10.26
CA ASP A 204 -9.36 6.01 -11.66
C ASP A 204 -10.63 6.51 -12.32
N ARG A 205 -11.76 6.45 -11.61
CA ARG A 205 -13.08 6.86 -12.10
C ARG A 205 -13.16 8.33 -12.53
N PHE A 206 -12.23 9.15 -12.06
CA PHE A 206 -12.19 10.58 -12.38
C PHE A 206 -11.40 10.89 -13.65
N LEU A 207 -10.58 9.94 -14.15
CA LEU A 207 -9.83 10.08 -15.39
C LEU A 207 -10.74 10.13 -16.62
N SER A 208 -11.82 9.38 -16.62
CA SER A 208 -12.78 9.31 -17.73
C SER A 208 -13.86 10.40 -17.68
N ASN A 209 -13.91 11.17 -16.61
CA ASN A 209 -14.93 12.22 -16.42
C ASN A 209 -14.32 13.50 -15.82
N PRO A 210 -13.76 14.39 -16.67
CA PRO A 210 -13.14 15.64 -16.22
C PRO A 210 -14.09 16.60 -15.50
N SER A 211 -15.40 16.42 -15.60
CA SER A 211 -16.39 17.22 -14.87
C SER A 211 -16.51 16.82 -13.38
N LEU A 212 -15.94 15.68 -12.99
CA LEU A 212 -15.83 15.29 -11.59
C LEU A 212 -14.68 16.10 -10.95
N ASN A 213 -15.06 17.09 -10.22
CA ASN A 213 -14.21 18.15 -9.69
C ASN A 213 -13.37 17.74 -8.47
N LYS A 214 -12.55 18.66 -7.97
CA LYS A 214 -11.79 18.57 -6.71
C LYS A 214 -12.58 17.96 -5.54
N SER A 215 -13.90 18.21 -5.46
CA SER A 215 -14.77 17.71 -4.39
C SER A 215 -14.92 16.20 -4.39
N ALA A 216 -15.02 15.58 -5.57
CA ALA A 216 -15.19 14.14 -5.69
C ALA A 216 -13.89 13.37 -5.34
N ILE A 217 -12.73 13.87 -5.79
CA ILE A 217 -11.42 13.31 -5.41
C ILE A 217 -11.20 13.46 -3.91
N LYS A 218 -11.48 14.67 -3.35
CA LYS A 218 -11.49 14.92 -1.90
C LYS A 218 -12.32 13.87 -1.15
N GLY A 219 -13.51 13.54 -1.67
CA GLY A 219 -14.41 12.54 -1.09
C GLY A 219 -13.79 11.15 -0.94
N SER A 220 -12.92 10.73 -1.86
CA SER A 220 -12.19 9.45 -1.74
C SER A 220 -11.24 9.44 -0.54
N TYR A 221 -10.51 10.53 -0.31
CA TYR A 221 -9.62 10.67 0.85
C TYR A 221 -10.41 10.78 2.16
N GLN A 222 -11.52 11.50 2.16
CA GLN A 222 -12.40 11.62 3.33
C GLN A 222 -13.06 10.28 3.70
N LEU A 223 -13.40 9.45 2.71
CA LEU A 223 -13.97 8.12 2.95
C LEU A 223 -13.00 7.25 3.77
N GLN A 224 -11.74 7.18 3.36
CA GLN A 224 -10.73 6.41 4.08
C GLN A 224 -10.49 6.96 5.50
N ARG A 225 -10.47 8.27 5.66
CA ARG A 225 -10.32 8.88 7.00
C ARG A 225 -11.46 8.54 7.95
N LYS A 226 -12.68 8.28 7.48
CA LYS A 226 -13.78 7.83 8.34
C LYS A 226 -13.46 6.51 9.03
N TYR A 227 -12.85 5.58 8.30
CA TYR A 227 -12.42 4.31 8.88
C TYR A 227 -11.25 4.52 9.85
N LEU A 228 -10.19 5.14 9.37
CA LEU A 228 -8.94 5.31 10.12
C LEU A 228 -9.11 6.18 11.37
N GLY A 229 -9.86 7.27 11.30
CA GLY A 229 -10.05 8.20 12.42
C GLY A 229 -11.01 7.72 13.49
N ASN A 230 -11.85 6.72 13.21
CA ASN A 230 -12.80 6.13 14.13
C ASN A 230 -12.31 4.83 14.78
N MET A 231 -11.09 4.45 14.50
CA MET A 231 -10.41 3.34 15.12
C MET A 231 -10.04 3.67 16.57
N GLY A 232 -10.78 3.89 17.48
CA GLY A 232 -10.55 4.11 18.91
C GLY A 232 -9.11 4.22 19.46
N ALA A 233 -8.10 3.86 18.67
CA ALA A 233 -6.68 3.95 18.95
C ALA A 233 -5.90 3.88 17.63
N ASN A 234 -5.38 4.99 17.16
CA ASN A 234 -4.70 5.08 15.87
C ASN A 234 -3.18 5.10 16.05
N PRO A 235 -2.48 4.03 15.68
CA PRO A 235 -1.04 4.14 15.49
C PRO A 235 -0.74 5.17 14.39
N PRO A 236 0.40 5.87 14.46
CA PRO A 236 0.83 6.76 13.38
C PRO A 236 0.86 6.03 12.04
N LEU A 237 0.38 6.69 10.98
CA LEU A 237 0.25 6.10 9.65
C LEU A 237 1.42 6.48 8.76
N PHE A 238 1.85 5.49 7.96
CA PHE A 238 2.75 5.66 6.83
C PHE A 238 2.06 5.15 5.56
N LEU A 239 2.05 5.96 4.51
CA LEU A 239 1.37 5.66 3.26
C LEU A 239 2.36 5.37 2.15
N VAL A 240 2.18 4.25 1.48
CA VAL A 240 2.76 3.93 0.18
C VAL A 240 1.78 4.39 -0.91
N ASN A 241 2.28 4.86 -2.06
CA ASN A 241 1.44 5.23 -3.19
C ASN A 241 1.15 3.98 -4.02
N GLY A 242 -0.09 3.79 -4.46
CA GLY A 242 -0.52 2.69 -5.32
C GLY A 242 -0.94 3.17 -6.71
N ASN A 243 -1.32 2.25 -7.59
CA ASN A 243 -1.68 2.59 -8.95
C ASN A 243 -3.09 3.20 -9.07
N HIS A 244 -3.98 2.96 -8.11
CA HIS A 244 -5.32 3.54 -8.09
C HIS A 244 -5.38 4.95 -7.49
N GLU A 245 -4.33 5.43 -6.83
CA GLU A 245 -4.21 6.80 -6.34
C GLU A 245 -4.12 7.83 -7.46
N GLN A 246 -3.66 7.46 -8.65
CA GLN A 246 -3.47 8.33 -9.83
C GLN A 246 -2.62 9.58 -9.54
N SER A 247 -1.84 9.56 -8.50
CA SER A 247 -0.79 10.52 -8.18
C SER A 247 0.44 10.15 -9.01
N ALA A 248 0.45 10.53 -10.30
CA ALA A 248 1.38 9.98 -11.28
C ALA A 248 1.80 10.97 -12.37
N LYS A 249 3.09 11.00 -12.69
CA LYS A 249 3.71 11.91 -13.64
C LYS A 249 3.13 11.80 -15.05
N TYR A 250 2.82 10.59 -15.54
CA TYR A 250 2.34 10.39 -16.91
C TYR A 250 1.01 11.10 -17.23
N LEU A 251 0.27 11.50 -16.21
CA LEU A 251 -1.00 12.23 -16.37
C LEU A 251 -0.83 13.76 -16.47
N LEU A 252 0.33 14.29 -16.11
CA LEU A 252 0.55 15.73 -16.06
C LEU A 252 0.36 16.38 -17.43
N ASP A 253 -0.39 17.47 -17.48
CA ASP A 253 -0.69 18.27 -18.67
C ASP A 253 -0.32 19.76 -18.51
N GLY A 254 0.36 20.10 -17.41
CA GLY A 254 0.77 21.48 -17.09
C GLY A 254 -0.32 22.33 -16.43
N THR A 255 -1.48 21.74 -16.06
CA THR A 255 -2.58 22.49 -15.42
C THR A 255 -2.75 22.10 -13.95
N ASP A 256 -3.27 23.05 -13.15
CA ASP A 256 -3.61 22.84 -11.74
C ASP A 256 -4.91 22.03 -11.55
N THR A 257 -5.68 21.83 -12.62
CA THR A 257 -6.92 21.05 -12.65
C THR A 257 -6.70 19.59 -13.06
N ASN A 258 -5.47 19.23 -13.37
CA ASN A 258 -5.09 17.86 -13.69
C ASN A 258 -5.39 16.89 -12.55
N VAL A 259 -5.84 15.69 -12.89
CA VAL A 259 -6.22 14.66 -11.89
C VAL A 259 -5.05 14.30 -10.97
N ALA A 260 -3.83 14.12 -11.51
CA ALA A 260 -2.67 13.80 -10.69
C ALA A 260 -2.31 14.94 -9.71
N VAL A 261 -2.42 16.19 -10.16
CA VAL A 261 -2.20 17.38 -9.31
C VAL A 261 -3.23 17.42 -8.17
N ILE A 262 -4.52 17.23 -8.48
CA ILE A 262 -5.58 17.23 -7.48
C ILE A 262 -5.41 16.08 -6.50
N ALA A 263 -5.09 14.86 -6.98
CA ALA A 263 -4.88 13.67 -6.16
C ALA A 263 -3.66 13.81 -5.24
N GLY A 264 -2.52 14.25 -5.79
CA GLY A 264 -1.31 14.48 -5.00
C GLY A 264 -1.49 15.54 -3.91
N ASN A 265 -2.19 16.64 -4.23
CA ASN A 265 -2.54 17.67 -3.25
C ASN A 265 -3.53 17.16 -2.19
N ALA A 266 -4.53 16.35 -2.58
CA ALA A 266 -5.48 15.77 -1.64
C ALA A 266 -4.76 14.79 -0.67
N ARG A 267 -3.86 13.93 -1.18
CA ARG A 267 -3.06 13.03 -0.37
C ARG A 267 -2.29 13.78 0.72
N LYS A 268 -1.55 14.82 0.35
CA LYS A 268 -0.80 15.67 1.28
C LYS A 268 -1.69 16.47 2.23
N LYS A 269 -2.90 16.84 1.81
CA LYS A 269 -3.83 17.59 2.63
C LYS A 269 -4.48 16.75 3.71
N TYR A 270 -4.82 15.50 3.39
CA TYR A 270 -5.59 14.64 4.29
C TYR A 270 -4.74 13.77 5.20
N PHE A 271 -3.47 13.56 4.87
CA PHE A 271 -2.55 12.72 5.64
C PHE A 271 -1.22 13.41 5.87
N PRO A 272 -0.70 13.41 7.11
CA PRO A 272 0.65 13.88 7.37
C PRO A 272 1.66 12.89 6.76
N LEU A 273 2.41 13.36 5.78
CA LEU A 273 3.37 12.55 5.02
C LEU A 273 4.79 13.00 5.29
N PRO A 274 5.75 12.07 5.47
CA PRO A 274 7.15 12.38 5.64
C PRO A 274 7.69 13.28 4.53
N ALA A 275 8.49 14.25 4.92
CA ALA A 275 9.28 15.09 4.03
C ALA A 275 10.74 15.08 4.50
N PRO A 276 11.72 15.27 3.61
CA PRO A 276 13.12 15.31 4.01
C PRO A 276 13.37 16.38 5.06
N ASP A 277 13.93 15.97 6.20
CA ASP A 277 14.32 16.83 7.31
C ASP A 277 15.55 16.23 8.05
N ALA A 278 15.69 16.50 9.33
CA ALA A 278 16.75 15.90 10.14
C ALA A 278 16.48 14.42 10.48
N PHE A 279 15.24 13.96 10.44
CA PHE A 279 14.83 12.61 10.81
C PHE A 279 14.48 11.74 9.59
N TYR A 280 13.73 12.29 8.64
CA TYR A 280 13.35 11.62 7.40
C TYR A 280 14.28 11.99 6.26
N SER A 281 14.73 11.02 5.48
CA SER A 281 15.29 11.26 4.15
C SER A 281 14.26 10.90 3.07
N GLY A 282 14.39 11.45 1.86
CA GLY A 282 13.46 11.12 0.79
C GLY A 282 13.49 12.12 -0.34
N ASP A 283 12.35 12.24 -1.02
CA ASP A 283 12.15 13.08 -2.18
C ASP A 283 12.32 14.57 -1.86
N LYS A 284 13.11 15.23 -2.68
CA LYS A 284 13.34 16.69 -2.64
C LYS A 284 12.80 17.40 -3.89
N ASP A 285 12.31 16.63 -4.86
CA ASP A 285 11.81 17.15 -6.11
C ASP A 285 10.46 17.83 -5.90
N THR A 286 10.24 18.86 -6.68
CA THR A 286 8.97 19.58 -6.69
C THR A 286 8.33 19.50 -8.06
N VAL A 287 7.03 19.25 -8.08
CA VAL A 287 6.21 19.26 -9.29
C VAL A 287 5.34 20.51 -9.31
N GLU A 288 5.22 21.13 -10.46
CA GLU A 288 4.38 22.32 -10.63
C GLU A 288 2.94 22.06 -10.16
N HIS A 289 2.34 23.00 -9.47
CA HIS A 289 1.02 22.91 -8.82
C HIS A 289 0.88 21.87 -7.71
N VAL A 290 1.89 21.00 -7.49
CA VAL A 290 1.91 20.02 -6.39
C VAL A 290 2.90 20.46 -5.30
N GLY A 291 4.04 21.01 -5.67
CA GLY A 291 5.15 21.27 -4.77
C GLY A 291 5.89 19.96 -4.41
N LEU A 292 6.44 19.86 -3.22
CA LEU A 292 7.13 18.66 -2.75
C LEU A 292 6.17 17.45 -2.72
N LEU A 293 6.56 16.34 -3.35
CA LEU A 293 5.70 15.17 -3.58
C LEU A 293 5.43 14.39 -2.29
N LYS A 294 6.46 14.18 -1.46
CA LYS A 294 6.40 13.35 -0.23
C LYS A 294 5.97 11.91 -0.54
N ASP A 295 6.51 11.32 -1.57
CA ASP A 295 6.13 10.03 -2.13
C ASP A 295 7.08 8.91 -1.73
N TYR A 296 8.42 9.11 -1.80
CA TYR A 296 9.40 8.17 -1.29
C TYR A 296 10.18 8.76 -0.11
N TYR A 297 10.46 7.92 0.87
CA TYR A 297 11.12 8.35 2.12
C TYR A 297 11.75 7.19 2.86
N ALA A 298 12.65 7.51 3.80
CA ALA A 298 13.22 6.53 4.72
C ALA A 298 13.43 7.14 6.10
N PHE A 299 13.40 6.27 7.11
CA PHE A 299 13.71 6.59 8.51
C PHE A 299 14.23 5.35 9.23
N GLU A 300 14.89 5.57 10.37
CA GLU A 300 15.29 4.48 11.26
C GLU A 300 14.41 4.46 12.52
N TRP A 301 14.12 3.26 13.03
CA TRP A 301 13.35 3.05 14.25
C TRP A 301 13.91 1.84 14.98
N GLY A 302 14.37 2.03 16.22
CA GLY A 302 15.07 0.97 16.93
C GLY A 302 16.36 0.56 16.20
N ASN A 303 16.46 -0.71 15.86
CA ASN A 303 17.56 -1.26 15.08
C ASN A 303 17.16 -1.62 13.64
N ALA A 304 16.12 -0.96 13.12
CA ALA A 304 15.61 -1.19 11.77
C ALA A 304 15.58 0.09 10.92
N LEU A 305 15.84 -0.08 9.61
CA LEU A 305 15.66 0.90 8.56
C LEU A 305 14.36 0.60 7.80
N PHE A 306 13.59 1.63 7.54
CA PHE A 306 12.36 1.61 6.74
C PHE A 306 12.54 2.48 5.51
N VAL A 307 12.25 1.92 4.32
CA VAL A 307 12.42 2.59 3.02
C VAL A 307 11.16 2.40 2.21
N VAL A 308 10.52 3.49 1.79
CA VAL A 308 9.36 3.49 0.89
C VAL A 308 9.77 3.97 -0.48
N LEU A 309 9.34 3.27 -1.53
CA LEU A 309 9.62 3.57 -2.94
C LEU A 309 8.35 3.95 -3.68
N ASP A 310 8.49 4.83 -4.68
CA ASP A 310 7.41 5.26 -5.58
C ASP A 310 7.87 5.25 -7.04
N PRO A 311 7.23 4.50 -7.93
CA PRO A 311 7.50 4.55 -9.37
C PRO A 311 6.59 5.55 -10.11
N TYR A 312 5.45 5.95 -9.51
CA TYR A 312 4.36 6.61 -10.22
C TYR A 312 4.71 8.04 -10.59
N TRP A 313 5.31 8.80 -9.68
CA TRP A 313 5.78 10.16 -9.95
C TRP A 313 7.07 10.24 -10.77
N HIS A 314 7.72 9.10 -11.04
CA HIS A 314 9.02 9.04 -11.72
C HIS A 314 8.94 8.40 -13.11
N SER A 315 7.80 7.77 -13.46
CA SER A 315 7.57 7.15 -14.77
C SER A 315 6.80 8.10 -15.70
N ASP A 316 7.33 8.27 -16.92
CA ASP A 316 6.66 9.05 -17.99
C ASP A 316 5.52 8.26 -18.67
N VAL A 317 5.30 7.01 -18.26
CA VAL A 317 4.27 6.12 -18.79
C VAL A 317 3.46 5.55 -17.63
N ALA A 318 2.23 5.14 -17.92
CA ALA A 318 1.40 4.46 -16.94
C ALA A 318 2.09 3.20 -16.41
N VAL A 319 2.13 3.06 -15.09
CA VAL A 319 2.76 1.92 -14.41
C VAL A 319 1.76 0.78 -14.32
N ASP A 320 2.19 -0.44 -14.66
CA ASP A 320 1.39 -1.65 -14.62
C ASP A 320 0.00 -1.48 -15.28
N ASN A 321 -1.06 -1.70 -14.54
CA ASN A 321 -2.45 -1.66 -15.00
C ASN A 321 -3.13 -0.29 -14.82
N GLN A 322 -2.38 0.78 -14.60
CA GLN A 322 -2.96 2.13 -14.56
C GLN A 322 -3.79 2.40 -15.82
N PRO A 323 -4.92 3.12 -15.71
CA PRO A 323 -5.69 3.55 -16.87
C PRO A 323 -4.81 4.27 -17.90
N GLY A 324 -4.94 3.88 -19.16
CA GLY A 324 -4.06 4.37 -20.23
C GLY A 324 -2.79 3.55 -20.43
N SER A 325 -2.52 2.56 -19.58
CA SER A 325 -1.45 1.59 -19.87
C SER A 325 -1.76 0.82 -21.16
N GLN A 326 -0.74 0.66 -21.99
CA GLN A 326 -0.89 -0.03 -23.29
C GLN A 326 -0.88 -1.56 -23.17
N GLU A 327 -1.10 -2.12 -21.98
CA GLU A 327 -1.12 -3.57 -21.77
C GLU A 327 -2.11 -4.31 -22.67
N LYS A 328 -3.28 -3.71 -22.88
CA LYS A 328 -4.30 -4.26 -23.82
C LYS A 328 -3.82 -4.36 -25.26
N GLN A 329 -2.68 -3.75 -25.60
CA GLN A 329 -2.12 -3.75 -26.96
C GLN A 329 -0.81 -4.56 -27.07
N GLY A 330 -0.33 -5.20 -25.99
CA GLY A 330 0.86 -6.05 -26.02
C GLY A 330 2.19 -5.32 -26.37
N LYS A 331 2.23 -3.98 -26.24
CA LYS A 331 3.36 -3.17 -26.73
C LYS A 331 3.99 -2.27 -25.67
N LYS A 332 3.76 -2.52 -24.37
CA LYS A 332 4.34 -1.69 -23.32
C LYS A 332 5.84 -1.96 -23.18
N ASP A 333 6.64 -0.95 -23.41
CA ASP A 333 8.06 -1.00 -23.02
C ASP A 333 8.19 -0.77 -21.51
N GLN A 334 8.31 -1.87 -20.78
CA GLN A 334 8.37 -1.83 -19.31
C GLN A 334 9.70 -1.26 -18.78
N TRP A 335 10.72 -1.07 -19.63
CA TRP A 335 11.91 -0.32 -19.26
C TRP A 335 11.66 1.19 -19.09
N LYS A 336 10.52 1.70 -19.57
CA LYS A 336 10.08 3.08 -19.34
C LYS A 336 9.43 3.29 -17.95
N ILE A 337 9.08 2.20 -17.27
CA ILE A 337 8.64 2.27 -15.89
C ILE A 337 9.88 2.32 -15.01
N THR A 338 9.97 3.29 -14.12
CA THR A 338 11.18 3.58 -13.38
C THR A 338 10.91 4.27 -12.05
N ILE A 339 11.79 4.03 -11.08
CA ILE A 339 11.87 4.88 -9.90
C ILE A 339 12.73 6.15 -10.16
N GLY A 340 13.35 6.25 -11.32
CA GLY A 340 14.20 7.38 -11.70
C GLY A 340 15.57 7.39 -11.03
N ASP A 341 16.51 8.14 -11.64
CA ASP A 341 17.90 8.17 -11.19
C ASP A 341 18.06 8.80 -9.79
N ALA A 342 17.30 9.84 -9.49
CA ALA A 342 17.36 10.52 -8.20
C ALA A 342 16.96 9.58 -7.06
N GLN A 343 15.83 8.89 -7.18
CA GLN A 343 15.35 7.94 -6.18
C GLN A 343 16.26 6.71 -6.08
N TYR A 344 16.76 6.20 -7.23
CA TYR A 344 17.71 5.07 -7.21
C TYR A 344 19.00 5.42 -6.45
N ASN A 345 19.61 6.56 -6.73
CA ASN A 345 20.84 7.00 -6.06
C ASN A 345 20.61 7.26 -4.56
N TRP A 346 19.45 7.79 -4.20
CA TRP A 346 19.03 7.95 -2.82
C TRP A 346 18.83 6.58 -2.15
N LEU A 347 18.13 5.63 -2.78
CA LEU A 347 17.92 4.26 -2.27
C LEU A 347 19.27 3.58 -2.01
N LYS A 348 20.16 3.60 -3.01
CA LYS A 348 21.51 3.03 -2.89
C LYS A 348 22.26 3.62 -1.71
N THR A 349 22.29 4.94 -1.61
CA THR A 349 22.98 5.65 -0.53
C THR A 349 22.37 5.34 0.83
N THR A 350 21.06 5.30 0.94
CA THR A 350 20.32 5.00 2.17
C THR A 350 20.62 3.58 2.66
N LEU A 351 20.55 2.60 1.77
CA LEU A 351 20.84 1.20 2.12
C LEU A 351 22.30 0.98 2.52
N GLU A 352 23.27 1.61 1.80
CA GLU A 352 24.70 1.46 2.04
C GLU A 352 25.17 2.18 3.33
N LYS A 353 24.58 3.33 3.68
CA LYS A 353 24.94 4.09 4.88
C LYS A 353 24.36 3.51 6.16
N SER A 354 23.16 2.92 6.09
CA SER A 354 22.48 2.42 7.29
C SER A 354 23.21 1.26 7.93
N LYS A 355 23.38 1.35 9.25
CA LYS A 355 23.94 0.31 10.13
C LYS A 355 22.83 -0.49 10.81
N ALA A 356 21.56 -0.23 10.49
CA ALA A 356 20.44 -0.97 11.03
C ALA A 356 20.59 -2.47 10.75
N LYS A 357 20.30 -3.28 11.77
CA LYS A 357 20.39 -4.75 11.66
C LYS A 357 19.35 -5.29 10.68
N PHE A 358 18.14 -4.75 10.72
CA PHE A 358 17.04 -5.14 9.84
C PHE A 358 16.74 -3.99 8.89
N LYS A 359 16.42 -4.33 7.64
CA LYS A 359 16.07 -3.36 6.62
C LYS A 359 14.80 -3.79 5.93
N PHE A 360 13.81 -2.91 5.93
CA PHE A 360 12.50 -3.13 5.32
C PHE A 360 12.33 -2.18 4.15
N VAL A 361 11.96 -2.72 2.99
CA VAL A 361 11.66 -1.93 1.80
C VAL A 361 10.19 -2.15 1.45
N PHE A 362 9.49 -1.07 1.12
CA PHE A 362 8.07 -1.05 0.80
C PHE A 362 7.88 -0.42 -0.57
N ALA A 363 7.14 -1.09 -1.44
CA ALA A 363 6.59 -0.54 -2.67
C ALA A 363 5.24 -1.19 -2.93
N HIS A 364 4.35 -0.52 -3.65
CA HIS A 364 3.02 -1.10 -3.89
C HIS A 364 3.10 -2.44 -4.62
N HIS A 365 4.04 -2.60 -5.55
CA HIS A 365 4.33 -3.87 -6.24
C HIS A 365 5.78 -3.94 -6.69
N VAL A 366 6.23 -5.10 -7.19
CA VAL A 366 7.50 -5.23 -7.92
C VAL A 366 7.40 -4.41 -9.21
N MET A 367 8.23 -3.39 -9.30
CA MET A 367 8.05 -2.30 -10.25
C MET A 367 8.01 -2.71 -11.71
N GLY A 368 6.96 -2.24 -12.39
CA GLY A 368 6.83 -2.33 -13.84
C GLY A 368 6.52 -3.71 -14.38
N THR A 369 6.23 -4.68 -13.55
CA THR A 369 6.24 -6.07 -13.97
C THR A 369 4.89 -6.79 -13.82
N GLY A 370 3.87 -6.11 -13.34
CA GLY A 370 2.56 -6.71 -13.08
C GLY A 370 2.54 -7.61 -11.85
N ARG A 371 1.65 -8.58 -11.81
CA ARG A 371 1.37 -9.39 -10.63
C ARG A 371 2.43 -10.44 -10.34
N GLY A 372 2.70 -10.68 -9.05
CA GLY A 372 3.66 -11.66 -8.55
C GLY A 372 4.78 -11.02 -7.73
N GLY A 373 5.50 -11.84 -6.98
CA GLY A 373 6.63 -11.46 -6.14
C GLY A 373 7.97 -11.84 -6.76
N VAL A 374 8.56 -12.95 -6.28
CA VAL A 374 9.87 -13.43 -6.77
C VAL A 374 9.86 -13.78 -8.26
N GLU A 375 8.71 -14.10 -8.82
CA GLU A 375 8.52 -14.38 -10.25
C GLU A 375 8.80 -13.15 -11.11
N ARG A 376 8.63 -11.97 -10.57
CA ARG A 376 8.85 -10.69 -11.24
C ARG A 376 10.24 -10.11 -10.94
N ALA A 377 10.82 -10.44 -9.82
CA ALA A 377 12.10 -9.91 -9.37
C ALA A 377 13.26 -10.01 -10.39
N PRO A 378 13.33 -10.98 -11.33
CA PRO A 378 14.41 -11.02 -12.31
C PRO A 378 14.36 -9.95 -13.40
N PHE A 379 13.24 -9.21 -13.57
CA PHE A 379 13.00 -8.44 -14.79
C PHE A 379 13.25 -6.93 -14.62
N PHE A 380 13.53 -6.29 -15.76
CA PHE A 380 13.67 -4.84 -15.95
C PHE A 380 14.62 -4.20 -14.93
N GLU A 381 14.34 -3.00 -14.45
CA GLU A 381 15.22 -2.34 -13.48
C GLU A 381 15.30 -3.05 -12.13
N TRP A 382 14.34 -3.94 -11.83
CA TRP A 382 14.37 -4.71 -10.59
C TRP A 382 15.41 -5.82 -10.61
N GLY A 383 15.51 -6.59 -11.71
CA GLY A 383 16.42 -7.73 -11.82
C GLY A 383 17.36 -7.74 -13.04
N GLY A 384 17.18 -6.79 -13.96
CA GLY A 384 18.09 -6.56 -15.07
C GLY A 384 17.81 -7.35 -16.34
N LYS A 385 16.86 -8.29 -16.33
CA LYS A 385 16.55 -9.13 -17.48
C LYS A 385 15.29 -8.65 -18.21
N SER A 386 15.24 -8.92 -19.50
CA SER A 386 13.99 -8.91 -20.27
C SER A 386 13.25 -10.24 -20.10
N PRO A 387 11.95 -10.33 -20.44
CA PRO A 387 11.17 -11.56 -20.31
C PRO A 387 11.73 -12.76 -21.09
N ASN A 388 12.50 -12.53 -22.16
CA ASN A 388 13.19 -13.58 -22.91
C ASN A 388 14.50 -14.04 -22.25
N GLY A 389 14.83 -13.55 -21.05
CA GLY A 389 16.03 -13.90 -20.30
C GLY A 389 17.30 -13.08 -20.65
N ALA A 390 17.26 -12.21 -21.65
CA ALA A 390 18.42 -11.40 -22.03
C ALA A 390 18.77 -10.38 -20.94
N GLN A 391 20.05 -10.27 -20.62
CA GLN A 391 20.58 -9.24 -19.72
C GLN A 391 20.61 -7.90 -20.45
N GLN A 392 19.83 -6.95 -20.01
CA GLN A 392 19.71 -5.65 -20.66
C GLN A 392 19.89 -4.46 -19.68
N PHE A 393 20.17 -4.72 -18.43
CA PHE A 393 20.28 -3.68 -17.40
C PHE A 393 21.26 -2.56 -17.79
N GLY A 394 22.47 -2.90 -18.18
CA GLY A 394 23.49 -1.92 -18.58
C GLY A 394 23.10 -1.08 -19.81
N GLN A 395 22.22 -1.60 -20.67
CA GLN A 395 21.69 -0.87 -21.81
C GLN A 395 20.67 0.20 -21.39
N TYR A 396 19.76 -0.15 -20.45
CA TYR A 396 18.65 0.73 -20.07
C TYR A 396 18.93 1.56 -18.81
N ARG A 397 19.87 1.11 -17.97
CA ARG A 397 20.27 1.78 -16.72
C ARG A 397 21.80 1.89 -16.61
N PRO A 398 22.48 2.54 -17.59
CA PRO A 398 23.95 2.54 -17.62
C PRO A 398 24.59 3.25 -16.42
N GLY A 399 23.85 4.17 -15.77
CA GLY A 399 24.30 4.89 -14.57
C GLY A 399 24.02 4.18 -13.23
N TRP A 400 23.30 3.06 -13.25
CA TRP A 400 22.95 2.34 -12.02
C TRP A 400 23.97 1.23 -11.74
N ALA A 401 24.43 1.15 -10.49
CA ALA A 401 25.46 0.19 -10.11
C ALA A 401 24.97 -1.27 -10.14
N LEU A 402 23.72 -1.52 -9.75
CA LEU A 402 23.09 -2.84 -9.65
C LEU A 402 21.58 -2.71 -9.91
N PRO A 403 20.92 -3.73 -10.44
CA PRO A 403 19.47 -3.84 -10.38
C PRO A 403 18.96 -3.78 -8.93
N ILE A 404 17.73 -3.33 -8.73
CA ILE A 404 17.17 -3.08 -7.39
C ILE A 404 17.23 -4.33 -6.51
N HIS A 405 16.86 -5.50 -7.03
CA HIS A 405 16.94 -6.75 -6.28
C HIS A 405 18.38 -7.03 -5.79
N GLN A 406 19.37 -6.95 -6.68
CA GLN A 406 20.77 -7.19 -6.32
C GLN A 406 21.29 -6.11 -5.33
N LEU A 407 20.78 -4.88 -5.43
CA LEU A 407 21.09 -3.82 -4.47
C LEU A 407 20.53 -4.17 -3.08
N MET A 408 19.29 -4.69 -3.02
CA MET A 408 18.70 -5.18 -1.77
C MET A 408 19.47 -6.35 -1.17
N VAL A 409 19.84 -7.34 -1.98
CA VAL A 409 20.66 -8.52 -1.56
C VAL A 409 22.01 -8.07 -0.99
N LYS A 410 22.74 -7.23 -1.74
CA LYS A 410 24.05 -6.69 -1.32
C LYS A 410 23.98 -5.99 0.04
N ASN A 411 22.90 -5.27 0.29
CA ASN A 411 22.71 -4.48 1.50
C ASN A 411 21.92 -5.23 2.60
N LYS A 412 21.67 -6.53 2.41
CA LYS A 412 21.00 -7.41 3.38
C LYS A 412 19.62 -6.88 3.78
N VAL A 413 18.80 -6.49 2.80
CA VAL A 413 17.40 -6.18 3.03
C VAL A 413 16.72 -7.42 3.58
N THR A 414 16.02 -7.27 4.70
CA THR A 414 15.38 -8.38 5.42
C THR A 414 14.08 -8.79 4.75
N ILE A 415 13.20 -7.82 4.51
CA ILE A 415 11.89 -8.05 3.89
C ILE A 415 11.59 -6.91 2.91
N PHE A 416 11.13 -7.27 1.72
CA PHE A 416 10.43 -6.41 0.79
C PHE A 416 8.93 -6.65 0.91
N PHE A 417 8.15 -5.61 1.26
CA PHE A 417 6.70 -5.65 1.37
C PHE A 417 6.04 -5.08 0.13
N GLN A 418 4.99 -5.75 -0.38
CA GLN A 418 4.18 -5.29 -1.50
C GLN A 418 2.68 -5.52 -1.26
N GLY A 419 1.81 -4.67 -1.84
CA GLY A 419 0.36 -4.82 -1.93
C GLY A 419 -0.06 -5.37 -3.29
N HIS A 420 -1.02 -4.70 -3.97
CA HIS A 420 -1.43 -4.87 -5.36
C HIS A 420 -2.15 -6.18 -5.70
N ASP A 421 -1.68 -7.30 -5.17
CA ASP A 421 -2.18 -8.64 -5.53
C ASP A 421 -3.30 -9.13 -4.61
N HIS A 422 -3.66 -8.37 -3.58
CA HIS A 422 -4.73 -8.68 -2.63
C HIS A 422 -4.63 -10.09 -2.04
N ILE A 423 -3.42 -10.54 -1.74
CA ILE A 423 -3.16 -11.91 -1.28
C ILE A 423 -2.05 -11.90 -0.23
N TYR A 424 -2.13 -12.83 0.70
CA TYR A 424 -0.97 -13.15 1.52
C TYR A 424 -0.04 -14.09 0.75
N ALA A 425 1.17 -13.67 0.44
CA ALA A 425 2.19 -14.55 -0.11
C ALA A 425 3.54 -14.25 0.53
N GLN A 426 4.14 -15.26 1.16
CA GLN A 426 5.49 -15.18 1.71
C GLN A 426 6.43 -16.03 0.86
N GLN A 427 7.37 -15.37 0.19
CA GLN A 427 8.36 -15.98 -0.67
C GLN A 427 9.77 -15.59 -0.24
N SER A 428 10.80 -16.21 -0.80
CA SER A 428 12.20 -15.84 -0.54
C SER A 428 13.02 -15.96 -1.83
N LEU A 429 13.88 -14.97 -2.06
CA LEU A 429 14.83 -14.97 -3.18
C LEU A 429 16.14 -14.34 -2.71
N ASP A 430 17.25 -15.06 -2.88
CA ASP A 430 18.61 -14.62 -2.57
C ASP A 430 18.78 -14.02 -1.15
N GLY A 431 18.03 -14.57 -0.18
CA GLY A 431 18.05 -14.13 1.22
C GLY A 431 17.13 -12.95 1.55
N VAL A 432 16.43 -12.37 0.57
CA VAL A 432 15.39 -11.36 0.78
C VAL A 432 14.02 -12.05 0.84
N ILE A 433 13.23 -11.75 1.86
CA ILE A 433 11.82 -12.16 1.91
C ILE A 433 11.00 -11.20 1.07
N TYR A 434 10.18 -11.74 0.16
CA TYR A 434 9.15 -11.03 -0.59
C TYR A 434 7.80 -11.32 0.07
N GLN A 435 7.20 -10.30 0.65
CA GLN A 435 5.95 -10.43 1.41
C GLN A 435 4.84 -9.62 0.75
N SER A 436 3.94 -10.33 0.05
CA SER A 436 2.68 -9.73 -0.40
C SER A 436 1.71 -9.63 0.77
N VAL A 437 1.10 -8.46 0.89
CA VAL A 437 0.22 -8.10 2.01
C VAL A 437 -1.23 -8.24 1.58
N PRO A 438 -2.07 -8.96 2.35
CA PRO A 438 -3.45 -9.20 1.97
C PRO A 438 -4.32 -7.95 2.05
N ASN A 439 -5.41 -7.92 1.28
CA ASN A 439 -6.50 -6.95 1.46
C ASN A 439 -7.08 -7.10 2.88
N PRO A 440 -7.28 -6.00 3.63
CA PRO A 440 -7.75 -6.07 5.02
C PRO A 440 -9.26 -6.26 5.17
N ALA A 441 -10.04 -6.17 4.08
CA ALA A 441 -11.50 -5.95 4.14
C ALA A 441 -12.32 -6.83 3.19
N ASP A 442 -11.68 -7.74 2.44
CA ASP A 442 -12.36 -8.61 1.47
C ASP A 442 -12.99 -9.83 2.16
N ASP A 443 -14.32 -9.82 2.30
CA ASP A 443 -15.10 -10.88 2.95
C ASP A 443 -15.35 -12.09 2.04
N THR A 444 -14.89 -12.07 0.80
CA THR A 444 -14.91 -13.26 -0.08
C THR A 444 -13.85 -14.28 0.33
N HIS A 445 -12.86 -13.87 1.09
CA HIS A 445 -11.74 -14.70 1.55
C HIS A 445 -11.05 -15.46 0.42
N THR A 446 -10.91 -14.83 -0.75
CA THR A 446 -10.27 -15.45 -1.91
C THR A 446 -8.77 -15.26 -1.90
N ALA A 447 -8.07 -16.19 -2.54
CA ALA A 447 -6.66 -16.03 -2.91
C ALA A 447 -6.60 -15.44 -4.33
N PHE A 448 -7.03 -14.19 -4.46
CA PHE A 448 -7.07 -13.49 -5.74
C PHE A 448 -5.66 -13.38 -6.32
N ASN A 449 -5.48 -13.62 -7.60
CA ASN A 449 -4.17 -13.63 -8.28
C ASN A 449 -3.15 -14.70 -7.81
N LYS A 450 -3.57 -15.75 -7.11
CA LYS A 450 -2.65 -16.80 -6.65
C LYS A 450 -1.82 -17.46 -7.77
N GLU A 451 -2.34 -17.47 -9.00
CA GLU A 451 -1.68 -18.03 -10.18
C GLU A 451 -0.41 -17.27 -10.58
N ALA A 452 -0.23 -16.04 -10.10
CA ALA A 452 0.99 -15.27 -10.30
C ALA A 452 2.14 -15.70 -9.37
N TYR A 453 1.86 -16.59 -8.42
CA TYR A 453 2.81 -17.06 -7.40
C TYR A 453 3.07 -18.54 -7.56
N THR A 454 4.29 -18.93 -7.86
CA THR A 454 4.69 -20.33 -8.12
C THR A 454 5.37 -21.00 -6.93
N SER A 455 5.66 -20.24 -5.87
CA SER A 455 6.38 -20.73 -4.69
C SER A 455 5.96 -19.98 -3.41
N GLY A 456 6.35 -20.52 -2.27
CA GLY A 456 6.13 -19.89 -0.96
C GLY A 456 4.83 -20.30 -0.28
N LYS A 457 4.50 -19.62 0.81
CA LYS A 457 3.24 -19.80 1.54
C LYS A 457 2.22 -18.78 1.04
N ILE A 458 1.15 -19.27 0.44
CA ILE A 458 0.08 -18.47 -0.14
C ILE A 458 -1.19 -18.74 0.65
N LEU A 459 -1.85 -17.67 1.11
CA LEU A 459 -3.12 -17.75 1.85
C LEU A 459 -4.10 -16.68 1.33
N PRO A 460 -5.40 -16.94 1.40
CA PRO A 460 -6.42 -15.99 0.98
C PRO A 460 -6.48 -14.75 1.89
N ASN A 461 -7.24 -13.73 1.46
CA ASN A 461 -7.66 -12.59 2.31
C ASN A 461 -8.50 -13.11 3.50
N SER A 462 -8.80 -12.35 4.53
CA SER A 462 -8.46 -10.97 4.84
C SER A 462 -7.60 -10.87 6.08
N GLY A 463 -7.10 -9.65 6.34
CA GLY A 463 -6.37 -9.36 7.57
C GLY A 463 -5.21 -8.38 7.37
N PHE A 464 -4.28 -8.38 8.29
CA PHE A 464 -3.08 -7.53 8.25
C PHE A 464 -1.87 -8.29 8.77
N LEU A 465 -0.69 -7.74 8.55
CA LEU A 465 0.54 -8.28 9.12
C LEU A 465 0.90 -7.52 10.39
N HIS A 466 1.16 -8.24 11.46
CA HIS A 466 1.80 -7.72 12.66
C HIS A 466 3.27 -8.14 12.66
N VAL A 467 4.17 -7.17 12.66
CA VAL A 467 5.62 -7.38 12.60
C VAL A 467 6.24 -6.94 13.91
N SER A 468 6.81 -7.88 14.65
CA SER A 468 7.55 -7.63 15.89
C SER A 468 9.05 -7.64 15.60
N VAL A 469 9.73 -6.56 15.93
CA VAL A 469 11.18 -6.41 15.74
C VAL A 469 11.87 -6.48 17.09
N GLY A 470 12.61 -7.55 17.31
CA GLY A 470 13.43 -7.75 18.48
C GLY A 470 14.90 -7.37 18.24
N GLN A 471 15.75 -7.64 19.22
CA GLN A 471 17.20 -7.39 19.07
C GLN A 471 17.86 -8.37 18.09
N LYS A 472 17.37 -9.60 18.01
CA LYS A 472 18.01 -10.69 17.26
C LYS A 472 17.21 -11.16 16.06
N GLU A 473 15.90 -10.93 16.05
CA GLU A 473 14.99 -11.51 15.07
C GLU A 473 13.79 -10.59 14.79
N VAL A 474 13.18 -10.80 13.65
CA VAL A 474 11.92 -10.21 13.22
C VAL A 474 10.89 -11.33 13.12
N LYS A 475 9.78 -11.21 13.83
CA LYS A 475 8.64 -12.12 13.73
C LYS A 475 7.54 -11.45 12.94
N VAL A 476 7.04 -12.11 11.91
CA VAL A 476 5.89 -11.66 11.11
C VAL A 476 4.73 -12.61 11.35
N GLU A 477 3.59 -12.06 11.71
CA GLU A 477 2.35 -12.80 11.95
C GLU A 477 1.25 -12.29 11.01
N TYR A 478 0.63 -13.19 10.26
CA TYR A 478 -0.58 -12.90 9.51
C TYR A 478 -1.78 -12.98 10.46
N VAL A 479 -2.29 -11.82 10.87
CA VAL A 479 -3.49 -11.71 11.71
C VAL A 479 -4.71 -11.72 10.82
N ARG A 480 -5.49 -12.80 10.90
CA ARG A 480 -6.66 -13.03 10.07
C ARG A 480 -7.87 -12.22 10.54
N SER A 481 -8.64 -11.71 9.57
CA SER A 481 -9.93 -11.08 9.81
C SER A 481 -11.02 -11.84 9.05
N TYR A 482 -12.05 -12.26 9.77
CA TYR A 482 -13.20 -12.98 9.20
C TYR A 482 -14.39 -12.87 10.16
N PHE A 483 -15.59 -12.93 9.61
CA PHE A 483 -16.78 -13.07 10.45
C PHE A 483 -16.86 -14.52 10.96
N LYS A 484 -17.19 -14.66 12.24
CA LYS A 484 -17.45 -15.98 12.82
C LYS A 484 -18.73 -16.55 12.19
N GLN A 485 -18.55 -17.36 11.18
CA GLN A 485 -19.61 -18.14 10.52
C GLN A 485 -19.37 -19.61 10.78
N GLU A 486 -20.42 -20.40 10.82
CA GLU A 486 -20.30 -21.84 10.80
C GLU A 486 -19.77 -22.26 9.40
N ASN A 487 -18.83 -23.18 9.35
CA ASN A 487 -18.26 -23.79 8.13
C ASN A 487 -17.34 -22.91 7.26
N LEU A 488 -16.55 -22.02 7.84
CA LEU A 488 -15.45 -21.40 7.09
C LEU A 488 -14.40 -22.44 6.69
N ALA A 489 -13.89 -22.33 5.47
CA ALA A 489 -12.77 -23.16 5.02
C ALA A 489 -11.56 -22.95 5.96
N GLN A 490 -10.81 -24.02 6.23
CA GLN A 490 -9.63 -23.96 7.10
C GLN A 490 -8.64 -22.88 6.64
N GLU A 491 -8.45 -22.71 5.34
CA GLU A 491 -7.56 -21.70 4.75
C GLU A 491 -7.95 -20.28 5.14
N THR A 492 -9.24 -19.98 5.37
CA THR A 492 -9.74 -18.66 5.78
C THR A 492 -9.29 -18.31 7.20
N THR A 493 -9.17 -19.28 8.07
CA THR A 493 -8.81 -19.08 9.47
C THR A 493 -7.34 -19.40 9.77
N GLU A 494 -6.61 -19.97 8.80
CA GLU A 494 -5.22 -20.35 8.96
C GLU A 494 -4.36 -19.11 9.26
N ARG A 495 -3.64 -19.16 10.37
CA ARG A 495 -2.61 -18.18 10.73
C ARG A 495 -1.27 -18.65 10.19
N HIS A 496 -0.48 -17.73 9.72
CA HIS A 496 0.92 -18.02 9.38
C HIS A 496 1.84 -17.10 10.18
N VAL A 497 2.87 -17.69 10.74
CA VAL A 497 3.90 -16.98 11.51
C VAL A 497 5.26 -17.48 11.06
N TYR A 498 6.15 -16.56 10.79
CA TYR A 498 7.55 -16.88 10.51
C TYR A 498 8.50 -15.88 11.19
N THR A 499 9.76 -16.29 11.30
CA THR A 499 10.82 -15.52 11.95
C THR A 499 12.03 -15.40 11.00
N VAL A 500 12.61 -14.21 10.95
CA VAL A 500 13.86 -13.91 10.23
C VAL A 500 14.90 -13.47 11.24
N LYS A 501 16.14 -14.01 11.15
CA LYS A 501 17.23 -13.75 12.10
C LYS A 501 18.30 -12.86 11.50
#